data_f9c1e8fafae7eded9b9af34aa55840e1
#
_entry.id   f9c1e8fafae7eded9b9af34aa55840e1
#
_cell.length_a   1.000
_cell.length_b   1.000
_cell.length_c   1.000
_cell.angle_alpha   90.00
_cell.angle_beta   90.00
_cell.angle_gamma   90.00
#
_symmetry.space_group_name_H-M   'P 1'
#
loop_
_entity.id
_entity.type
_entity.pdbx_description
1 polymer ?
#
loop_
_entity_poly.entity_id
_entity_poly.type
_entity_poly.pdbx_seq_one_letter_code
_entity_poly.pdbx_strand_id
1 'polypeptide(L)'
;YLWFNTDNQTNHFVFKNIKMIYNHFNEGFAAVCSSVNNKWGFISDKAELSIPFIYDEAYNFNEGLAAVRTNDKWGFIDPAGQMVIAPSYDEVYDFSESRAVVRQDKKYFVIDKYGNKL
;
A
#
# COMPACT_ATOMS: atom_id res chain seq x y z
N TYR A 1 8.03 6.13 -16.00
CA TYR A 1 8.53 5.28 -16.18
C TYR A 1 9.37 4.76 -16.81
N LEU A 2 9.82 4.63 -17.57
CA LEU A 2 10.69 4.17 -18.14
C LEU A 2 12.00 4.20 -17.65
N TRP A 3 12.24 4.54 -16.44
CA TRP A 3 13.50 4.58 -15.85
C TRP A 3 13.90 3.27 -15.29
N PHE A 4 13.18 2.23 -15.48
CA PHE A 4 13.59 1.04 -14.88
C PHE A 4 14.45 0.23 -15.77
N ASN A 5 15.10 -0.76 -15.19
CA ASN A 5 16.08 -1.59 -15.84
C ASN A 5 15.39 -2.68 -16.61
N THR A 6 15.54 -2.68 -17.91
CA THR A 6 14.87 -3.65 -18.75
C THR A 6 15.64 -4.95 -18.90
N ASP A 7 16.83 -5.04 -18.31
CA ASP A 7 17.57 -6.30 -18.37
C ASP A 7 16.97 -7.34 -17.46
N ASN A 8 16.13 -6.95 -16.53
CA ASN A 8 15.51 -7.85 -15.59
C ASN A 8 14.11 -8.22 -16.08
N GLN A 9 13.92 -9.47 -16.45
CA GLN A 9 12.66 -9.90 -17.03
C GLN A 9 11.51 -9.83 -16.06
N THR A 10 11.75 -10.03 -14.77
CA THR A 10 10.71 -9.90 -13.76
C THR A 10 10.21 -8.47 -13.69
N ASN A 11 11.14 -7.52 -13.70
CA ASN A 11 10.76 -6.11 -13.68
C ASN A 11 10.02 -5.74 -14.95
N HIS A 12 10.49 -6.24 -16.08
CA HIS A 12 9.83 -5.97 -17.35
C HIS A 12 8.39 -6.49 -17.33
N PHE A 13 8.19 -7.69 -16.80
CA PHE A 13 6.86 -8.25 -16.70
C PHE A 13 5.97 -7.40 -15.78
N VAL A 14 6.46 -6.98 -14.65
CA VAL A 14 5.71 -6.16 -13.71
C VAL A 14 5.25 -4.87 -14.38
N PHE A 15 6.18 -4.15 -15.04
CA PHE A 15 5.82 -2.88 -15.64
C PHE A 15 4.90 -3.06 -16.83
N LYS A 16 5.04 -4.16 -17.56
CA LYS A 16 4.17 -4.41 -18.69
C LYS A 16 2.72 -4.62 -18.26
N ASN A 17 2.51 -5.14 -17.05
CA ASN A 17 1.19 -5.50 -16.58
C ASN A 17 0.65 -4.56 -15.51
N ILE A 18 1.20 -3.38 -15.39
CA ILE A 18 0.69 -2.40 -14.45
C ILE A 18 -0.39 -1.57 -15.11
N LYS A 19 -1.52 -1.47 -14.44
CA LYS A 19 -2.65 -0.73 -14.89
C LYS A 19 -2.68 0.68 -14.29
N MET A 20 -2.22 0.82 -13.06
CA MET A 20 -2.32 2.08 -12.35
C MET A 20 -1.22 2.17 -11.31
N ILE A 21 -0.64 3.35 -11.16
CA ILE A 21 0.35 3.63 -10.12
C ILE A 21 -0.23 4.73 -9.26
N TYR A 22 -0.24 4.50 -7.95
CA TYR A 22 -0.78 5.48 -7.03
C TYR A 22 0.26 6.57 -6.79
N ASN A 23 0.09 7.70 -7.51
CA ASN A 23 0.92 8.86 -7.33
C ASN A 23 2.38 8.64 -7.75
N HIS A 24 3.25 8.43 -6.82
CA HIS A 24 4.70 8.37 -7.06
C HIS A 24 5.33 7.52 -5.97
N PHE A 25 6.64 7.38 -6.03
CA PHE A 25 7.36 6.66 -4.99
C PHE A 25 7.33 7.46 -3.70
N ASN A 26 7.13 6.76 -2.60
CA ASN A 26 7.16 7.36 -1.28
C ASN A 26 7.82 6.37 -0.33
N GLU A 27 8.82 6.82 0.41
CA GLU A 27 9.60 5.96 1.32
C GLU A 27 10.15 4.72 0.61
N GLY A 28 10.53 4.90 -0.65
CA GLY A 28 11.16 3.83 -1.42
C GLY A 28 10.22 2.87 -2.12
N PHE A 29 8.91 3.08 -2.02
CA PHE A 29 7.91 2.19 -2.61
C PHE A 29 6.80 2.97 -3.30
N ALA A 30 6.19 2.35 -4.29
CA ALA A 30 5.01 2.89 -4.94
C ALA A 30 3.93 1.82 -4.98
N ALA A 31 2.72 2.21 -4.64
CA ALA A 31 1.57 1.31 -4.74
C ALA A 31 1.16 1.23 -6.20
N VAL A 32 1.01 0.02 -6.72
CA VAL A 32 0.68 -0.20 -8.12
C VAL A 32 -0.42 -1.25 -8.24
N CYS A 33 -1.23 -1.12 -9.27
CA CYS A 33 -2.32 -2.04 -9.54
C CYS A 33 -2.01 -2.85 -10.78
N SER A 34 -2.13 -4.15 -10.67
CA SER A 34 -1.89 -5.07 -11.78
C SER A 34 -3.08 -5.07 -12.73
N SER A 35 -2.82 -5.02 -14.03
CA SER A 35 -3.87 -5.17 -15.03
C SER A 35 -4.32 -6.62 -15.19
N VAL A 36 -3.58 -7.56 -14.61
CA VAL A 36 -3.90 -8.97 -14.73
C VAL A 36 -5.05 -9.37 -13.79
N ASN A 37 -4.99 -8.94 -12.54
CA ASN A 37 -6.00 -9.33 -11.57
C ASN A 37 -6.68 -8.15 -10.85
N ASN A 38 -6.36 -6.92 -11.24
CA ASN A 38 -6.90 -5.71 -10.61
C ASN A 38 -6.57 -5.59 -9.12
N LYS A 39 -5.54 -6.27 -8.67
CA LYS A 39 -5.10 -6.19 -7.28
C LYS A 39 -3.89 -5.28 -7.16
N TRP A 40 -3.69 -4.76 -5.99
CA TRP A 40 -2.62 -3.82 -5.70
C TRP A 40 -1.47 -4.49 -4.96
N GLY A 41 -0.28 -4.03 -5.25
CA GLY A 41 0.93 -4.43 -4.56
C GLY A 41 1.87 -3.25 -4.54
N PHE A 42 3.15 -3.48 -4.27
CA PHE A 42 4.13 -2.41 -4.18
C PHE A 42 5.39 -2.78 -4.93
N ILE A 43 5.94 -1.81 -5.65
CA ILE A 43 7.25 -1.96 -6.27
C ILE A 43 8.23 -1.04 -5.54
N SER A 44 9.49 -1.45 -5.51
CA SER A 44 10.54 -0.65 -4.88
C SER A 44 11.06 0.39 -5.86
N ASP A 45 11.83 1.35 -5.37
CA ASP A 45 12.48 2.34 -6.22
C ASP A 45 13.62 1.74 -7.03
N LYS A 46 13.90 0.44 -6.85
CA LYS A 46 14.83 -0.29 -7.69
C LYS A 46 14.10 -1.12 -8.74
N ALA A 47 12.81 -0.82 -8.94
CA ALA A 47 11.99 -1.45 -9.96
C ALA A 47 11.78 -2.94 -9.73
N GLU A 48 11.62 -3.33 -8.48
CA GLU A 48 11.38 -4.73 -8.11
C GLU A 48 10.05 -4.86 -7.41
N LEU A 49 9.32 -5.94 -7.70
CA LEU A 49 8.09 -6.22 -6.99
C LEU A 49 8.43 -6.63 -5.57
N SER A 50 8.03 -5.82 -4.60
CA SER A 50 8.37 -6.04 -3.20
C SER A 50 7.22 -6.67 -2.42
N ILE A 51 6.00 -6.28 -2.73
CA ILE A 51 4.81 -6.79 -2.06
C ILE A 51 3.83 -7.22 -3.15
N PRO A 52 3.37 -8.48 -3.13
CA PRO A 52 2.59 -9.01 -4.25
C PRO A 52 1.24 -8.34 -4.44
N PHE A 53 0.66 -8.54 -5.62
CA PHE A 53 -0.62 -7.96 -6.01
C PHE A 53 -1.76 -8.76 -5.37
N ILE A 54 -2.04 -8.48 -4.11
CA ILE A 54 -3.03 -9.23 -3.35
C ILE A 54 -4.08 -8.37 -2.66
N TYR A 55 -3.94 -7.03 -2.71
CA TYR A 55 -4.86 -6.14 -2.02
C TYR A 55 -5.87 -5.55 -2.98
N ASP A 56 -7.07 -5.31 -2.49
CA ASP A 56 -8.12 -4.69 -3.30
C ASP A 56 -7.81 -3.23 -3.59
N GLU A 57 -7.10 -2.58 -2.70
CA GLU A 57 -6.65 -1.21 -2.87
C GLU A 57 -5.48 -0.95 -1.92
N ALA A 58 -4.61 -0.01 -2.26
CA ALA A 58 -3.47 0.31 -1.42
C ALA A 58 -3.10 1.78 -1.61
N TYR A 59 -2.65 2.40 -0.52
CA TYR A 59 -2.07 3.75 -0.56
C TYR A 59 -0.56 3.64 -0.37
N ASN A 60 0.14 4.74 -0.59
CA ASN A 60 1.60 4.74 -0.44
C ASN A 60 2.02 4.62 1.02
N PHE A 61 3.28 4.25 1.22
CA PHE A 61 3.85 4.19 2.56
C PHE A 61 4.04 5.58 3.12
N ASN A 62 3.67 5.74 4.37
CA ASN A 62 3.90 6.96 5.15
C ASN A 62 4.26 6.56 6.56
N GLU A 63 5.40 7.03 7.04
CA GLU A 63 5.91 6.73 8.38
C GLU A 63 6.01 5.22 8.62
N GLY A 64 6.42 4.51 7.57
CA GLY A 64 6.65 3.07 7.66
C GLY A 64 5.41 2.20 7.55
N LEU A 65 4.25 2.78 7.30
CA LEU A 65 3.00 2.03 7.20
C LEU A 65 2.24 2.41 5.95
N ALA A 66 1.66 1.43 5.30
CA ALA A 66 0.82 1.67 4.13
C ALA A 66 -0.56 1.08 4.37
N ALA A 67 -1.58 1.86 4.04
CA ALA A 67 -2.95 1.39 4.16
C ALA A 67 -3.26 0.45 3.02
N VAL A 68 -3.86 -0.68 3.33
CA VAL A 68 -4.29 -1.65 2.32
C VAL A 68 -5.70 -2.10 2.64
N ARG A 69 -6.48 -2.36 1.60
CA ARG A 69 -7.86 -2.81 1.77
C ARG A 69 -7.97 -4.27 1.32
N THR A 70 -8.61 -5.05 2.14
CA THR A 70 -8.89 -6.43 1.80
C THR A 70 -10.27 -6.79 2.38
N ASN A 71 -11.12 -7.40 1.59
CA ASN A 71 -12.49 -7.76 1.98
C ASN A 71 -13.25 -6.56 2.54
N ASP A 72 -13.13 -5.43 1.83
CA ASP A 72 -13.82 -4.18 2.17
C ASP A 72 -13.41 -3.54 3.48
N LYS A 73 -12.30 -3.96 4.06
CA LYS A 73 -11.80 -3.35 5.30
C LYS A 73 -10.34 -2.95 5.11
N TRP A 74 -10.00 -1.86 5.77
CA TRP A 74 -8.64 -1.30 5.69
C TRP A 74 -7.82 -1.69 6.90
N GLY A 75 -6.56 -2.02 6.64
CA GLY A 75 -5.55 -2.23 7.67
C GLY A 75 -4.27 -1.56 7.22
N PHE A 76 -3.18 -1.83 7.91
CA PHE A 76 -1.88 -1.25 7.59
C PHE A 76 -0.81 -2.32 7.59
N ILE A 77 0.09 -2.23 6.62
CA ILE A 77 1.22 -3.16 6.52
C ILE A 77 2.53 -2.40 6.63
N ASP A 78 3.59 -3.12 7.00
CA ASP A 78 4.94 -2.56 7.03
C ASP A 78 5.64 -2.83 5.69
N PRO A 79 6.87 -2.31 5.48
CA PRO A 79 7.56 -2.51 4.21
C PRO A 79 7.93 -3.97 3.91
N ALA A 80 7.89 -4.84 4.89
CA ALA A 80 8.10 -6.27 4.67
C ALA A 80 6.80 -6.96 4.23
N GLY A 81 5.69 -6.23 4.17
CA GLY A 81 4.42 -6.79 3.76
C GLY A 81 3.65 -7.43 4.89
N GLN A 82 4.07 -7.26 6.13
CA GLN A 82 3.40 -7.86 7.27
C GLN A 82 2.30 -6.95 7.79
N MET A 83 1.15 -7.55 8.12
CA MET A 83 0.03 -6.79 8.63
C MET A 83 0.32 -6.34 10.06
N VAL A 84 0.42 -5.02 10.26
CA VAL A 84 0.70 -4.44 11.57
C VAL A 84 -0.60 -4.08 12.28
N ILE A 85 -1.55 -3.54 11.53
CA ILE A 85 -2.86 -3.18 12.07
C ILE A 85 -3.90 -3.93 11.23
N ALA A 86 -4.67 -4.80 11.89
CA ALA A 86 -5.59 -5.70 11.20
C ALA A 86 -6.66 -4.94 10.42
N PRO A 87 -7.11 -5.46 9.28
CA PRO A 87 -8.14 -4.80 8.47
C PRO A 87 -9.48 -4.81 9.21
N SER A 88 -9.82 -3.67 9.78
CA SER A 88 -11.03 -3.52 10.55
C SER A 88 -11.74 -2.19 10.35
N TYR A 89 -11.15 -1.29 9.55
CA TYR A 89 -11.69 0.05 9.37
C TYR A 89 -12.42 0.17 8.05
N ASP A 90 -13.47 0.97 8.04
CA ASP A 90 -14.23 1.23 6.82
C ASP A 90 -13.52 2.25 5.93
N GLU A 91 -12.74 3.12 6.54
CA GLU A 91 -12.01 4.14 5.81
C GLU A 91 -10.79 4.53 6.65
N VAL A 92 -9.67 4.86 5.99
CA VAL A 92 -8.46 5.28 6.69
C VAL A 92 -7.80 6.40 5.91
N TYR A 93 -6.96 7.16 6.61
CA TYR A 93 -6.10 8.16 6.00
C TYR A 93 -4.66 7.85 6.37
N ASP A 94 -3.72 8.45 5.65
CA ASP A 94 -2.31 8.16 5.85
C ASP A 94 -1.84 8.58 7.23
N PHE A 95 -0.83 7.88 7.73
CA PHE A 95 -0.20 8.27 8.98
C PHE A 95 0.56 9.57 8.80
N SER A 96 0.45 10.43 9.78
CA SER A 96 1.15 11.70 9.87
C SER A 96 1.37 12.01 11.34
N GLU A 97 2.59 12.37 11.70
CA GLU A 97 2.94 12.67 13.09
C GLU A 97 2.55 11.52 14.02
N SER A 98 2.82 10.30 13.58
CA SER A 98 2.58 9.06 14.33
C SER A 98 1.12 8.76 14.60
N ARG A 99 0.21 9.36 13.85
CA ARG A 99 -1.24 9.20 14.04
C ARG A 99 -1.92 9.07 12.70
N ALA A 100 -3.07 8.42 12.70
CA ALA A 100 -3.91 8.35 11.52
C ALA A 100 -5.36 8.45 11.91
N VAL A 101 -6.15 9.10 11.07
CA VAL A 101 -7.60 9.15 11.25
C VAL A 101 -8.19 7.92 10.58
N VAL A 102 -9.12 7.26 11.24
CA VAL A 102 -9.80 6.09 10.69
C VAL A 102 -11.30 6.23 10.98
N ARG A 103 -12.09 5.51 10.17
CA ARG A 103 -13.54 5.45 10.39
C ARG A 103 -13.94 4.00 10.60
N GLN A 104 -14.70 3.77 11.65
CA GLN A 104 -15.20 2.44 11.96
C GLN A 104 -16.60 2.58 12.52
N ASP A 105 -17.55 1.83 11.98
CA ASP A 105 -18.94 1.89 12.44
C ASP A 105 -19.49 3.31 12.41
N LYS A 106 -19.18 4.03 11.32
CA LYS A 106 -19.68 5.40 11.09
C LYS A 106 -19.09 6.45 12.02
N LYS A 107 -18.07 6.10 12.78
CA LYS A 107 -17.42 7.05 13.68
C LYS A 107 -15.97 7.22 13.30
N TYR A 108 -15.50 8.47 13.34
CA TYR A 108 -14.09 8.78 13.09
C TYR A 108 -13.35 8.87 14.40
N PHE A 109 -12.13 8.38 14.44
CA PHE A 109 -11.25 8.57 15.59
C PHE A 109 -9.81 8.44 15.13
N VAL A 110 -8.89 8.67 16.06
CA VAL A 110 -7.46 8.70 15.77
C VAL A 110 -6.82 7.48 16.40
N ILE A 111 -5.91 6.85 15.68
CA ILE A 111 -5.14 5.70 16.19
C ILE A 111 -3.66 6.02 16.13
N ASP A 112 -2.87 5.33 16.95
CA ASP A 112 -1.41 5.39 16.86
C ASP A 112 -0.92 4.32 15.91
N LYS A 113 0.40 4.18 15.78
CA LYS A 113 1.01 3.26 14.81
C LYS A 113 0.89 1.80 15.23
N TYR A 114 0.33 1.52 16.37
CA TYR A 114 0.07 0.17 16.83
C TYR A 114 -1.42 -0.16 16.79
N GLY A 115 -2.24 0.77 16.32
CA GLY A 115 -3.68 0.56 16.23
C GLY A 115 -4.44 0.93 17.50
N ASN A 116 -3.79 1.54 18.48
CA ASN A 116 -4.46 1.95 19.70
C ASN A 116 -5.24 3.22 19.48
N LYS A 117 -6.48 3.23 19.93
CA LYS A 117 -7.33 4.40 19.81
C LYS A 117 -6.85 5.46 20.80
N LEU A 118 -6.70 6.66 20.30
CA LEU A 118 -6.25 7.79 21.11
C LEU A 118 -7.39 8.64 21.61
#